data_333354d227ace9b8f2f240add251d97b
#
_entry.id   333354d227ace9b8f2f240add251d97b
#
_cell.length_a   1.000
_cell.length_b   1.000
_cell.length_c   1.000
_cell.angle_alpha   90.00
_cell.angle_beta   90.00
_cell.angle_gamma   90.00
#
_symmetry.space_group_name_H-M   'P 1'
#
loop_
_entity.id
_entity.type
_entity.pdbx_description
1 polymer ?
#
loop_
_entity_poly.entity_id
_entity_poly.type
_entity_poly.pdbx_seq_one_letter_code
_entity_poly.pdbx_strand_id
1 'polypeptide(L)'
;PAALPRIRTQQNRRDVLGYHQRYLNALYNPYDTITLLPESTVTKLFPPQKPDDTLRALAKERSFYGFMASERLKQPLNLNMITSQVTEEELRAMARQPGMQRARELFLMDEVFQSRVEWHHMVNKMNAKDRGTAAHLAYIWGWHNSALLAAVQSTAFDNLEIRFPVIYKEHIIKHSENKGLDPDWVYSLIRQESAFMPAAKSPVGAMGIMQIMP
;
A
#
# COMPACT_ATOMS: atom_id res chain seq x y z
N PRO A 1 -27.17 -6.52 -12.43
CA PRO A 1 -25.93 -5.80 -12.37
C PRO A 1 -25.74 -5.08 -13.69
N ALA A 2 -26.06 -3.76 -13.73
CA ALA A 2 -25.88 -2.95 -14.91
C ALA A 2 -24.37 -2.76 -15.13
N ALA A 3 -23.88 -3.15 -16.32
CA ALA A 3 -22.50 -2.96 -16.71
C ALA A 3 -22.15 -1.47 -16.72
N LEU A 4 -21.05 -1.09 -16.08
CA LEU A 4 -20.53 0.26 -16.12
C LEU A 4 -20.28 0.69 -17.57
N PRO A 5 -20.71 1.89 -18.00
CA PRO A 5 -20.50 2.37 -19.35
C PRO A 5 -19.01 2.52 -19.64
N ARG A 6 -18.53 1.99 -20.76
CA ARG A 6 -17.15 2.13 -21.22
C ARG A 6 -16.84 3.60 -21.53
N ILE A 7 -15.87 4.16 -20.82
CA ILE A 7 -15.39 5.55 -21.03
C ILE A 7 -14.61 5.60 -22.35
N ARG A 8 -15.21 6.09 -23.42
CA ARG A 8 -14.59 6.17 -24.76
C ARG A 8 -14.25 7.58 -25.25
N THR A 9 -14.71 8.65 -24.58
CA THR A 9 -14.51 10.03 -25.04
C THR A 9 -14.18 10.97 -23.88
N GLN A 10 -13.61 12.17 -24.20
CA GLN A 10 -13.39 13.24 -23.20
C GLN A 10 -14.68 13.69 -22.53
N GLN A 11 -15.81 13.64 -23.23
CA GLN A 11 -17.12 13.97 -22.69
C GLN A 11 -17.50 12.97 -21.59
N ASN A 12 -17.33 11.68 -21.83
CA ASN A 12 -17.58 10.65 -20.83
C ASN A 12 -16.66 10.78 -19.60
N ARG A 13 -15.43 11.29 -19.76
CA ARG A 13 -14.56 11.59 -18.62
C ARG A 13 -15.09 12.73 -17.75
N ARG A 14 -15.63 13.80 -18.38
CA ARG A 14 -16.25 14.90 -17.64
C ARG A 14 -17.53 14.46 -16.93
N ASP A 15 -18.33 13.60 -17.58
CA ASP A 15 -19.56 13.06 -17.00
C ASP A 15 -19.24 12.11 -15.83
N VAL A 16 -18.19 11.30 -15.94
CA VAL A 16 -17.73 10.44 -14.83
C VAL A 16 -17.12 11.23 -13.68
N LEU A 17 -16.34 12.28 -13.97
CA LEU A 17 -15.84 13.20 -12.95
C LEU A 17 -16.98 13.97 -12.28
N GLY A 18 -17.97 14.43 -13.05
CA GLY A 18 -19.19 15.05 -12.53
C GLY A 18 -20.04 14.09 -11.71
N TYR A 19 -20.09 12.80 -12.07
CA TYR A 19 -20.74 11.75 -11.30
C TYR A 19 -19.98 11.46 -9.99
N HIS A 20 -18.66 11.35 -10.06
CA HIS A 20 -17.80 11.19 -8.87
C HIS A 20 -17.90 12.40 -7.93
N GLN A 21 -17.90 13.60 -8.48
CA GLN A 21 -18.05 14.81 -7.68
C GLN A 21 -19.42 14.87 -7.00
N ARG A 22 -20.47 14.50 -7.69
CA ARG A 22 -21.83 14.38 -7.13
C ARG A 22 -21.92 13.27 -6.09
N TYR A 23 -21.27 12.14 -6.34
CA TYR A 23 -21.20 11.03 -5.41
C TYR A 23 -20.43 11.41 -4.14
N LEU A 24 -19.28 12.10 -4.28
CA LEU A 24 -18.52 12.62 -3.16
C LEU A 24 -19.30 13.71 -2.41
N ASN A 25 -19.97 14.62 -3.12
CA ASN A 25 -20.81 15.64 -2.50
C ASN A 25 -22.01 15.00 -1.76
N ALA A 26 -22.59 13.93 -2.30
CA ALA A 26 -23.65 13.17 -1.62
C ALA A 26 -23.14 12.45 -0.36
N LEU A 27 -21.89 11.98 -0.35
CA LEU A 27 -21.26 11.42 0.84
C LEU A 27 -20.90 12.49 1.88
N TYR A 28 -20.51 13.69 1.42
CA TYR A 28 -20.07 14.79 2.30
C TYR A 28 -21.18 15.80 2.62
N ASN A 29 -22.21 15.89 1.77
CA ASN A 29 -23.36 16.76 1.97
C ASN A 29 -24.64 16.04 1.51
N PRO A 30 -25.14 15.08 2.30
CA PRO A 30 -26.28 14.24 1.92
C PRO A 30 -27.57 15.05 1.69
N TYR A 31 -27.60 16.32 2.08
CA TYR A 31 -28.78 17.18 1.95
C TYR A 31 -28.94 17.83 0.57
N ASP A 32 -27.86 17.97 -0.22
CA ASP A 32 -27.91 18.70 -1.51
C ASP A 32 -28.24 17.85 -2.73
N THR A 33 -28.16 16.52 -2.64
CA THR A 33 -28.22 15.66 -3.83
C THR A 33 -29.40 14.70 -3.89
N ILE A 34 -30.23 14.63 -2.86
CA ILE A 34 -31.39 13.73 -2.82
C ILE A 34 -32.71 14.52 -2.88
N THR A 35 -32.79 15.52 -3.76
CA THR A 35 -34.00 16.29 -4.01
C THR A 35 -35.11 15.53 -4.74
N LEU A 36 -34.88 14.26 -5.14
CA LEU A 36 -35.86 13.45 -5.87
C LEU A 36 -36.63 12.46 -4.99
N LEU A 37 -36.27 12.30 -3.72
CA LEU A 37 -37.01 11.45 -2.81
C LEU A 37 -37.62 12.29 -1.68
N PRO A 38 -38.83 11.97 -1.22
CA PRO A 38 -39.40 12.62 -0.04
C PRO A 38 -38.47 12.46 1.17
N GLU A 39 -38.29 13.53 1.95
CA GLU A 39 -37.39 13.59 3.10
C GLU A 39 -37.64 12.43 4.10
N SER A 40 -38.91 12.04 4.26
CA SER A 40 -39.32 10.89 5.09
C SER A 40 -38.81 9.55 4.57
N THR A 41 -38.60 9.42 3.26
CA THR A 41 -38.04 8.19 2.63
C THR A 41 -36.54 8.16 2.76
N VAL A 42 -35.87 9.30 2.56
CA VAL A 42 -34.44 9.46 2.72
C VAL A 42 -34.04 9.16 4.17
N THR A 43 -34.74 9.72 5.14
CA THR A 43 -34.45 9.51 6.57
C THR A 43 -34.67 8.06 7.02
N LYS A 44 -35.60 7.33 6.37
CA LYS A 44 -35.81 5.89 6.65
C LYS A 44 -34.75 5.00 6.04
N LEU A 45 -34.28 5.31 4.81
CA LEU A 45 -33.27 4.55 4.11
C LEU A 45 -31.85 4.88 4.60
N PHE A 46 -31.62 6.11 4.97
CA PHE A 46 -30.35 6.64 5.44
C PHE A 46 -30.60 7.44 6.73
N PRO A 47 -30.76 6.78 7.88
CA PRO A 47 -30.91 7.50 9.14
C PRO A 47 -29.73 8.45 9.31
N PRO A 48 -29.96 9.71 9.73
CA PRO A 48 -28.90 10.69 9.88
C PRO A 48 -27.89 10.18 10.90
N GLN A 49 -26.80 9.64 10.38
CA GLN A 49 -25.62 9.38 11.20
C GLN A 49 -25.03 10.73 11.56
N LYS A 50 -24.82 10.98 12.84
CA LYS A 50 -24.11 12.20 13.25
C LYS A 50 -22.77 12.20 12.52
N PRO A 51 -22.39 13.28 11.82
CA PRO A 51 -21.12 13.35 11.10
C PRO A 51 -19.93 12.92 11.95
N ASP A 52 -19.94 13.21 13.23
CA ASP A 52 -18.93 12.82 14.20
C ASP A 52 -18.82 11.29 14.39
N ASP A 53 -19.91 10.54 14.34
CA ASP A 53 -19.89 9.08 14.54
C ASP A 53 -19.25 8.40 13.33
N THR A 54 -19.54 8.90 12.13
CA THR A 54 -18.91 8.43 10.89
C THR A 54 -17.42 8.75 10.88
N LEU A 55 -17.03 9.97 11.25
CA LEU A 55 -15.62 10.35 11.35
C LEU A 55 -14.89 9.52 12.42
N ARG A 56 -15.51 9.28 13.58
CA ARG A 56 -14.93 8.43 14.64
C ARG A 56 -14.78 6.96 14.21
N ALA A 57 -15.70 6.46 13.39
CA ALA A 57 -15.58 5.12 12.83
C ALA A 57 -14.42 5.04 11.82
N LEU A 58 -14.37 5.99 10.88
CA LEU A 58 -13.30 6.09 9.88
C LEU A 58 -11.91 6.30 10.51
N ALA A 59 -11.81 7.13 11.54
CA ALA A 59 -10.55 7.43 12.21
C ALA A 59 -9.87 6.19 12.86
N LYS A 60 -10.61 5.09 13.01
CA LYS A 60 -10.06 3.79 13.46
C LYS A 60 -9.38 3.01 12.34
N GLU A 61 -9.58 3.40 11.10
CA GLU A 61 -9.01 2.72 9.94
C GLU A 61 -7.63 3.30 9.58
N ARG A 62 -6.71 2.43 9.20
CA ARG A 62 -5.46 2.83 8.56
C ARG A 62 -5.68 2.98 7.06
N SER A 63 -6.34 4.05 6.68
CA SER A 63 -6.66 4.42 5.30
C SER A 63 -6.51 5.93 5.11
N PHE A 64 -6.46 6.38 3.85
CA PHE A 64 -6.44 7.81 3.54
C PHE A 64 -7.62 8.55 4.21
N TYR A 65 -8.82 7.99 4.13
CA TYR A 65 -10.01 8.60 4.74
C TYR A 65 -9.97 8.52 6.27
N GLY A 66 -9.40 7.45 6.84
CA GLY A 66 -9.16 7.34 8.28
C GLY A 66 -8.21 8.42 8.80
N PHE A 67 -7.14 8.69 8.05
CA PHE A 67 -6.20 9.76 8.40
C PHE A 67 -6.84 11.14 8.30
N MET A 68 -7.59 11.43 7.23
CA MET A 68 -8.37 12.67 7.12
C MET A 68 -9.40 12.83 8.24
N ALA A 69 -10.06 11.75 8.63
CA ALA A 69 -11.01 11.77 9.74
C ALA A 69 -10.32 12.06 11.08
N SER A 70 -9.16 11.43 11.34
CA SER A 70 -8.35 11.70 12.52
C SER A 70 -7.91 13.15 12.59
N GLU A 71 -7.46 13.72 11.47
CA GLU A 71 -7.06 15.12 11.37
C GLU A 71 -8.24 16.08 11.69
N ARG A 72 -9.41 15.83 11.10
CA ARG A 72 -10.62 16.60 11.40
C ARG A 72 -11.05 16.52 12.87
N LEU A 73 -10.90 15.36 13.47
CA LEU A 73 -11.20 15.13 14.89
C LEU A 73 -10.08 15.62 15.82
N LYS A 74 -8.96 16.12 15.25
CA LYS A 74 -7.76 16.54 16.00
C LYS A 74 -7.24 15.47 16.95
N GLN A 75 -7.24 14.20 16.50
CA GLN A 75 -6.76 13.06 17.25
C GLN A 75 -5.55 12.41 16.53
N PRO A 76 -4.70 11.66 17.25
CA PRO A 76 -3.58 10.94 16.65
C PRO A 76 -4.04 9.98 15.54
N LEU A 77 -3.19 9.83 14.51
CA LEU A 77 -3.42 8.85 13.44
C LEU A 77 -3.37 7.43 14.00
N ASN A 78 -4.35 6.61 13.61
CA ASN A 78 -4.32 5.21 13.94
C ASN A 78 -3.50 4.45 12.89
N LEU A 79 -2.23 4.19 13.19
CA LEU A 79 -1.33 3.45 12.31
C LEU A 79 -1.54 1.93 12.38
N ASN A 80 -2.30 1.43 13.36
CA ASN A 80 -2.50 -0.02 13.60
C ASN A 80 -1.18 -0.80 13.51
N MET A 81 -0.11 -0.22 14.05
CA MET A 81 1.21 -0.82 13.98
C MET A 81 1.26 -2.04 14.90
N ILE A 82 1.45 -3.20 14.32
CA ILE A 82 1.67 -4.45 15.05
C ILE A 82 3.07 -4.93 14.69
N THR A 83 3.91 -5.05 15.70
CA THR A 83 5.20 -5.75 15.54
C THR A 83 4.90 -7.25 15.53
N SER A 84 5.01 -7.89 14.38
CA SER A 84 4.82 -9.34 14.29
C SER A 84 5.93 -10.03 15.07
N GLN A 85 5.52 -10.91 15.98
CA GLN A 85 6.43 -11.70 16.78
C GLN A 85 6.83 -12.95 15.99
N VAL A 86 7.91 -12.83 15.21
CA VAL A 86 8.55 -13.98 14.56
C VAL A 86 9.76 -14.35 15.39
N THR A 87 9.83 -15.60 15.81
CA THR A 87 10.95 -16.10 16.63
C THR A 87 12.18 -16.38 15.76
N GLU A 88 13.34 -16.32 16.38
CA GLU A 88 14.59 -16.66 15.69
C GLU A 88 14.60 -18.12 15.20
N GLU A 89 13.94 -19.02 15.92
CA GLU A 89 13.78 -20.42 15.51
C GLU A 89 12.96 -20.55 14.24
N GLU A 90 11.83 -19.85 14.13
CA GLU A 90 10.99 -19.81 12.92
C GLU A 90 11.78 -19.25 11.73
N LEU A 91 12.55 -18.18 11.93
CA LEU A 91 13.42 -17.61 10.89
C LEU A 91 14.49 -18.59 10.42
N ARG A 92 15.15 -19.27 11.36
CA ARG A 92 16.18 -20.28 11.04
C ARG A 92 15.56 -21.48 10.32
N ALA A 93 14.40 -21.95 10.75
CA ALA A 93 13.68 -23.04 10.09
C ALA A 93 13.28 -22.67 8.66
N MET A 94 12.76 -21.45 8.45
CA MET A 94 12.45 -20.93 7.13
C MET A 94 13.69 -20.82 6.24
N ALA A 95 14.78 -20.26 6.75
CA ALA A 95 16.03 -20.09 6.01
C ALA A 95 16.68 -21.40 5.58
N ARG A 96 16.44 -22.50 6.31
CA ARG A 96 16.96 -23.84 5.98
C ARG A 96 16.19 -24.56 4.87
N GLN A 97 15.03 -24.07 4.48
CA GLN A 97 14.28 -24.68 3.39
C GLN A 97 15.08 -24.59 2.07
N PRO A 98 15.23 -25.68 1.31
CA PRO A 98 16.10 -25.71 0.12
C PRO A 98 15.76 -24.63 -0.92
N GLY A 99 14.47 -24.32 -1.11
CA GLY A 99 14.04 -23.25 -2.03
C GLY A 99 14.43 -21.86 -1.53
N MET A 100 14.38 -21.61 -0.21
CA MET A 100 14.84 -20.35 0.38
C MET A 100 16.35 -20.18 0.28
N GLN A 101 17.11 -21.28 0.47
CA GLN A 101 18.55 -21.25 0.27
C GLN A 101 18.91 -20.93 -1.18
N ARG A 102 18.30 -21.59 -2.16
CA ARG A 102 18.54 -21.28 -3.58
C ARG A 102 18.18 -19.83 -3.91
N ALA A 103 17.02 -19.36 -3.46
CA ALA A 103 16.61 -17.97 -3.68
C ALA A 103 17.64 -16.98 -3.10
N ARG A 104 18.16 -17.27 -1.90
CA ARG A 104 19.17 -16.44 -1.25
C ARG A 104 20.50 -16.44 -1.99
N GLU A 105 21.01 -17.63 -2.35
CA GLU A 105 22.27 -17.74 -3.09
C GLU A 105 22.19 -17.02 -4.44
N LEU A 106 21.11 -17.19 -5.19
CA LEU A 106 20.88 -16.46 -6.44
C LEU A 106 20.85 -14.93 -6.21
N PHE A 107 20.22 -14.48 -5.11
CA PHE A 107 20.20 -13.07 -4.76
C PHE A 107 21.60 -12.52 -4.46
N LEU A 108 22.43 -13.28 -3.72
CA LEU A 108 23.81 -12.91 -3.40
C LEU A 108 24.73 -12.92 -4.65
N MET A 109 24.39 -13.71 -5.65
CA MET A 109 25.09 -13.75 -6.95
C MET A 109 24.60 -12.68 -7.93
N ASP A 110 23.72 -11.76 -7.51
CA ASP A 110 23.07 -10.74 -8.34
C ASP A 110 22.21 -11.30 -9.50
N GLU A 111 21.84 -12.58 -9.39
CA GLU A 111 20.92 -13.25 -10.32
C GLU A 111 19.46 -12.87 -9.98
N VAL A 112 19.13 -11.58 -10.15
CA VAL A 112 17.91 -10.96 -9.64
C VAL A 112 16.64 -11.64 -10.17
N PHE A 113 16.60 -11.99 -11.46
CA PHE A 113 15.41 -12.62 -12.06
C PHE A 113 15.18 -14.02 -11.49
N GLN A 114 16.21 -14.85 -11.49
CA GLN A 114 16.16 -16.24 -11.02
C GLN A 114 15.85 -16.31 -9.52
N SER A 115 16.46 -15.43 -8.73
CA SER A 115 16.21 -15.34 -7.29
C SER A 115 14.74 -15.02 -6.99
N ARG A 116 14.13 -14.13 -7.78
CA ARG A 116 12.70 -13.79 -7.65
C ARG A 116 11.78 -14.92 -8.06
N VAL A 117 12.12 -15.67 -9.10
CA VAL A 117 11.35 -16.86 -9.53
C VAL A 117 11.32 -17.89 -8.41
N GLU A 118 12.47 -18.24 -7.84
CA GLU A 118 12.56 -19.19 -6.71
C GLU A 118 11.79 -18.67 -5.49
N TRP A 119 11.98 -17.41 -5.13
CA TRP A 119 11.28 -16.77 -4.02
C TRP A 119 9.76 -16.84 -4.17
N HIS A 120 9.24 -16.40 -5.31
CA HIS A 120 7.80 -16.39 -5.57
C HIS A 120 7.23 -17.81 -5.59
N HIS A 121 7.96 -18.77 -6.16
CA HIS A 121 7.54 -20.17 -6.15
C HIS A 121 7.37 -20.71 -4.72
N MET A 122 8.25 -20.34 -3.80
CA MET A 122 8.15 -20.74 -2.40
C MET A 122 7.02 -19.99 -1.68
N VAL A 123 7.02 -18.66 -1.74
CA VAL A 123 6.12 -17.80 -0.96
C VAL A 123 4.65 -17.97 -1.38
N ASN A 124 4.38 -18.19 -2.67
CA ASN A 124 3.01 -18.36 -3.15
C ASN A 124 2.31 -19.62 -2.63
N LYS A 125 3.07 -20.61 -2.18
CA LYS A 125 2.55 -21.86 -1.58
C LYS A 125 2.33 -21.76 -0.07
N MET A 126 2.81 -20.69 0.56
CA MET A 126 2.75 -20.53 2.00
C MET A 126 1.40 -19.99 2.45
N ASN A 127 1.02 -20.36 3.67
CA ASN A 127 -0.07 -19.72 4.39
C ASN A 127 0.33 -18.29 4.85
N ALA A 128 -0.63 -17.53 5.40
CA ALA A 128 -0.37 -16.15 5.81
C ALA A 128 0.69 -16.01 6.92
N LYS A 129 0.79 -16.97 7.84
CA LYS A 129 1.79 -16.97 8.90
C LYS A 129 3.20 -17.18 8.33
N ASP A 130 3.36 -18.21 7.52
CA ASP A 130 4.66 -18.54 6.91
C ASP A 130 5.13 -17.43 5.95
N ARG A 131 4.20 -16.77 5.22
CA ARG A 131 4.52 -15.57 4.44
C ARG A 131 5.01 -14.42 5.32
N GLY A 132 4.45 -14.26 6.51
CA GLY A 132 4.92 -13.28 7.49
C GLY A 132 6.36 -13.56 7.93
N THR A 133 6.67 -14.82 8.22
CA THR A 133 8.05 -15.26 8.54
C THR A 133 9.00 -15.03 7.37
N ALA A 134 8.57 -15.36 6.14
CA ALA A 134 9.36 -15.12 4.93
C ALA A 134 9.59 -13.61 4.70
N ALA A 135 8.59 -12.76 4.95
CA ALA A 135 8.74 -11.31 4.85
C ALA A 135 9.84 -10.77 5.80
N HIS A 136 9.85 -11.23 7.06
CA HIS A 136 10.89 -10.88 8.02
C HIS A 136 12.27 -11.38 7.57
N LEU A 137 12.34 -12.61 7.08
CA LEU A 137 13.58 -13.19 6.60
C LEU A 137 14.17 -12.41 5.43
N ALA A 138 13.35 -12.03 4.44
CA ALA A 138 13.78 -11.20 3.32
C ALA A 138 14.21 -9.79 3.78
N TYR A 139 13.52 -9.21 4.77
CA TYR A 139 13.90 -7.93 5.36
C TYR A 139 15.29 -7.99 5.99
N ILE A 140 15.57 -9.02 6.80
CA ILE A 140 16.88 -9.26 7.41
C ILE A 140 17.99 -9.47 6.36
N TRP A 141 17.66 -10.12 5.24
CA TRP A 141 18.60 -10.29 4.13
C TRP A 141 18.84 -9.01 3.31
N GLY A 142 18.14 -7.90 3.61
CA GLY A 142 18.20 -6.68 2.83
C GLY A 142 17.41 -6.73 1.52
N TRP A 143 16.61 -7.76 1.32
CA TRP A 143 15.77 -7.92 0.13
C TRP A 143 14.40 -7.25 0.30
N HIS A 144 14.42 -5.93 0.45
CA HIS A 144 13.28 -5.14 0.89
C HIS A 144 12.06 -5.21 -0.04
N ASN A 145 12.26 -5.28 -1.36
CA ASN A 145 11.17 -5.45 -2.31
C ASN A 145 10.39 -6.75 -2.05
N SER A 146 11.10 -7.87 -1.94
CA SER A 146 10.50 -9.18 -1.67
C SER A 146 9.85 -9.26 -0.29
N ALA A 147 10.47 -8.61 0.71
CA ALA A 147 9.91 -8.48 2.06
C ALA A 147 8.57 -7.75 2.05
N LEU A 148 8.52 -6.58 1.39
CA LEU A 148 7.32 -5.76 1.27
C LEU A 148 6.19 -6.53 0.58
N LEU A 149 6.46 -7.18 -0.55
CA LEU A 149 5.46 -7.93 -1.30
C LEU A 149 4.92 -9.14 -0.52
N ALA A 150 5.79 -9.85 0.21
CA ALA A 150 5.37 -10.96 1.06
C ALA A 150 4.54 -10.48 2.25
N ALA A 151 4.86 -9.31 2.84
CA ALA A 151 4.13 -8.75 3.97
C ALA A 151 2.68 -8.38 3.63
N VAL A 152 2.40 -7.90 2.41
CA VAL A 152 1.06 -7.42 2.00
C VAL A 152 -0.02 -8.51 2.14
N GLN A 153 0.33 -9.78 1.93
CA GLN A 153 -0.60 -10.91 1.99
C GLN A 153 -0.29 -11.85 3.17
N SER A 154 0.11 -11.30 4.30
CA SER A 154 0.59 -12.10 5.43
C SER A 154 0.16 -11.53 6.77
N THR A 155 0.53 -12.23 7.86
CA THR A 155 0.39 -11.72 9.23
C THR A 155 1.29 -10.52 9.54
N ALA A 156 2.28 -10.22 8.68
CA ALA A 156 3.14 -9.06 8.78
C ALA A 156 2.56 -7.81 8.07
N PHE A 157 1.29 -7.83 7.63
CA PHE A 157 0.65 -6.69 6.96
C PHE A 157 0.70 -5.40 7.78
N ASP A 158 0.63 -5.49 9.10
CA ASP A 158 0.67 -4.34 10.00
C ASP A 158 2.07 -4.00 10.53
N ASN A 159 3.12 -4.72 10.04
CA ASN A 159 4.50 -4.36 10.30
C ASN A 159 4.94 -3.24 9.36
N LEU A 160 4.99 -2.01 9.88
CA LEU A 160 5.32 -0.83 9.08
C LEU A 160 6.80 -0.77 8.69
N GLU A 161 7.72 -1.34 9.47
CA GLU A 161 9.15 -1.37 9.11
C GLU A 161 9.40 -2.14 7.82
N ILE A 162 8.74 -3.30 7.67
CA ILE A 162 8.84 -4.11 6.46
C ILE A 162 8.14 -3.44 5.27
N ARG A 163 6.96 -2.84 5.51
CA ARG A 163 6.14 -2.25 4.45
C ARG A 163 6.58 -0.87 3.99
N PHE A 164 7.29 -0.14 4.84
CA PHE A 164 7.79 1.20 4.57
C PHE A 164 9.27 1.29 4.98
N PRO A 165 10.15 0.51 4.33
CA PRO A 165 11.56 0.47 4.71
C PRO A 165 12.23 1.82 4.46
N VAL A 166 12.99 2.29 5.45
CA VAL A 166 13.77 3.55 5.37
C VAL A 166 15.20 3.21 4.92
N ILE A 167 15.34 2.80 3.66
CA ILE A 167 16.64 2.46 3.05
C ILE A 167 17.18 3.62 2.23
N TYR A 168 18.47 3.61 1.91
CA TYR A 168 19.18 4.71 1.22
C TYR A 168 19.02 6.08 1.90
N LYS A 169 18.81 6.09 3.22
CA LYS A 169 18.39 7.26 4.01
C LYS A 169 19.24 8.49 3.74
N GLU A 170 20.56 8.35 3.85
CA GLU A 170 21.49 9.49 3.68
C GLU A 170 21.39 10.09 2.26
N HIS A 171 21.33 9.24 1.24
CA HIS A 171 21.21 9.69 -0.14
C HIS A 171 19.87 10.40 -0.40
N ILE A 172 18.75 9.78 0.03
CA ILE A 172 17.42 10.32 -0.21
C ILE A 172 17.25 11.66 0.52
N ILE A 173 17.60 11.74 1.80
CA ILE A 173 17.47 12.98 2.58
C ILE A 173 18.34 14.08 1.94
N LYS A 174 19.62 13.82 1.76
CA LYS A 174 20.56 14.81 1.19
C LYS A 174 20.08 15.36 -0.16
N HIS A 175 19.65 14.50 -1.07
CA HIS A 175 19.24 14.93 -2.41
C HIS A 175 17.86 15.58 -2.43
N SER A 176 16.95 15.17 -1.57
CA SER A 176 15.63 15.80 -1.41
C SER A 176 15.77 17.21 -0.86
N GLU A 177 16.48 17.39 0.24
CA GLU A 177 16.70 18.69 0.85
C GLU A 177 17.40 19.66 -0.09
N ASN A 178 18.43 19.23 -0.83
CA ASN A 178 19.13 20.04 -1.83
C ASN A 178 18.21 20.54 -2.97
N LYS A 179 17.06 19.91 -3.17
CA LYS A 179 16.05 20.27 -4.18
C LYS A 179 14.81 20.90 -3.58
N GLY A 180 14.77 21.11 -2.25
CA GLY A 180 13.60 21.63 -1.55
C GLY A 180 12.40 20.68 -1.57
N LEU A 181 12.67 19.36 -1.69
CA LEU A 181 11.65 18.32 -1.66
C LEU A 181 11.56 17.69 -0.27
N ASP A 182 10.37 17.31 0.13
CA ASP A 182 10.14 16.52 1.33
C ASP A 182 10.67 15.08 1.13
N PRO A 183 11.60 14.58 1.95
CA PRO A 183 12.11 13.21 1.86
C PRO A 183 11.02 12.14 1.97
N ASP A 184 9.99 12.36 2.80
CA ASP A 184 8.90 11.41 3.00
C ASP A 184 8.05 11.28 1.72
N TRP A 185 7.88 12.38 0.99
CA TRP A 185 7.25 12.35 -0.32
C TRP A 185 8.08 11.55 -1.32
N VAL A 186 9.40 11.71 -1.33
CA VAL A 186 10.32 10.95 -2.21
C VAL A 186 10.27 9.45 -1.87
N TYR A 187 10.27 9.07 -0.59
CA TYR A 187 10.08 7.68 -0.17
C TYR A 187 8.75 7.10 -0.65
N SER A 188 7.68 7.87 -0.57
CA SER A 188 6.35 7.48 -1.04
C SER A 188 6.34 7.22 -2.54
N LEU A 189 7.00 8.08 -3.32
CA LEU A 189 7.16 7.92 -4.76
C LEU A 189 7.95 6.65 -5.10
N ILE A 190 9.13 6.45 -4.51
CA ILE A 190 9.96 5.25 -4.71
C ILE A 190 9.18 3.96 -4.41
N ARG A 191 8.41 3.98 -3.31
CA ARG A 191 7.57 2.85 -2.93
C ARG A 191 6.51 2.55 -3.99
N GLN A 192 5.87 3.58 -4.54
CA GLN A 192 4.83 3.44 -5.56
C GLN A 192 5.40 2.95 -6.90
N GLU A 193 6.56 3.47 -7.30
CA GLU A 193 7.17 3.22 -8.61
C GLU A 193 7.79 1.82 -8.72
N SER A 194 8.48 1.38 -7.69
CA SER A 194 9.26 0.13 -7.76
C SER A 194 9.14 -0.78 -6.54
N ALA A 195 8.44 -0.34 -5.48
CA ALA A 195 8.52 -0.98 -4.16
C ALA A 195 9.98 -1.21 -3.72
N PHE A 196 10.85 -0.24 -3.94
CA PHE A 196 12.28 -0.26 -3.60
C PHE A 196 13.09 -1.31 -4.39
N MET A 197 12.73 -1.64 -5.61
CA MET A 197 13.48 -2.58 -6.45
C MET A 197 14.48 -1.85 -7.35
N PRO A 198 15.82 -1.94 -7.10
CA PRO A 198 16.82 -1.20 -7.89
C PRO A 198 16.85 -1.63 -9.37
N ALA A 199 16.63 -2.92 -9.64
CA ALA A 199 16.60 -3.48 -10.98
C ALA A 199 15.22 -3.40 -11.67
N ALA A 200 14.30 -2.56 -11.16
CA ALA A 200 12.98 -2.42 -11.76
C ALA A 200 13.10 -1.84 -13.18
N LYS A 201 12.38 -2.47 -14.12
CA LYS A 201 12.29 -2.01 -15.50
C LYS A 201 10.86 -2.17 -16.00
N SER A 202 10.27 -1.09 -16.50
CA SER A 202 8.92 -1.14 -17.06
C SER A 202 8.92 -1.61 -18.51
N PRO A 203 7.80 -2.08 -19.05
CA PRO A 203 7.68 -2.45 -20.47
C PRO A 203 7.99 -1.31 -21.45
N VAL A 204 7.85 -0.06 -21.00
CA VAL A 204 8.12 1.15 -21.81
C VAL A 204 9.50 1.76 -21.58
N GLY A 205 10.35 1.09 -20.77
CA GLY A 205 11.75 1.46 -20.60
C GLY A 205 12.09 2.31 -19.37
N ALA A 206 11.11 2.62 -18.50
CA ALA A 206 11.42 3.28 -17.23
C ALA A 206 12.25 2.36 -16.32
N MET A 207 13.28 2.91 -15.63
CA MET A 207 14.27 2.12 -14.90
C MET A 207 14.53 2.63 -13.49
N GLY A 208 14.98 1.69 -12.63
CA GLY A 208 15.46 1.95 -11.28
C GLY A 208 14.34 2.20 -10.25
N ILE A 209 14.77 2.59 -9.05
CA ILE A 209 13.83 2.75 -7.93
C ILE A 209 12.77 3.84 -8.14
N MET A 210 13.05 4.84 -8.97
CA MET A 210 12.13 5.95 -9.27
C MET A 210 11.48 5.84 -10.65
N GLN A 211 11.73 4.77 -11.41
CA GLN A 211 11.17 4.51 -12.74
C GLN A 211 11.32 5.71 -13.69
N ILE A 212 12.55 6.23 -13.78
CA ILE A 212 12.85 7.35 -14.66
C ILE A 212 13.05 6.83 -16.10
N MET A 213 12.48 7.54 -17.05
CA MET A 213 12.73 7.29 -18.48
C MET A 213 14.13 7.76 -18.86
N PRO A 214 14.88 7.01 -19.67
CA PRO A 214 16.20 7.41 -20.18
C PRO A 214 16.14 8.58 -21.12
#